data_805b857830b13b46bea10c20dd857608
#
_entry.id   805b857830b13b46bea10c20dd857608
#
_cell.length_a   1.000
_cell.length_b   1.000
_cell.length_c   1.000
_cell.angle_alpha   90.00
_cell.angle_beta   90.00
_cell.angle_gamma   90.00
#
_symmetry.space_group_name_H-M   'P 1'
#
loop_
_entity.id
_entity.type
_entity.pdbx_description
1 polymer ?
#
loop_
_entity_poly.entity_id
_entity_poly.type
_entity_poly.pdbx_seq_one_letter_code
_entity_poly.pdbx_strand_id
1 'polypeptide(L)'
;HLLGKTLDFGCGMGNLALQAAKNGCSMVALDASHAAIEHLKTVADRDGLPIKATEADLRAFDVAEDFDSVVCIGLLMFFDCTTAHRQLARLLDRVRPGGVAVVNVLIEGTTFMGMFSPEGHCLFKAEELRERFEGWQLLSYERQEFPAPGNTRKVFVTAIARKPAT
;
A
#
# COMPACT_ATOMS: atom_id res chain seq x y z
N HIS A 1 -8.09 4.53 -11.12
CA HIS A 1 -7.14 5.65 -10.87
C HIS A 1 -5.67 5.28 -11.16
N LEU A 2 -5.32 3.98 -11.21
CA LEU A 2 -3.94 3.58 -11.44
C LEU A 2 -3.49 3.88 -12.86
N LEU A 3 -2.26 4.37 -13.00
CA LEU A 3 -1.68 4.84 -14.26
C LEU A 3 -0.31 4.21 -14.48
N GLY A 4 -0.01 3.87 -15.73
CA GLY A 4 1.34 3.59 -16.23
C GLY A 4 2.15 2.62 -15.38
N LYS A 5 3.37 3.01 -15.04
CA LYS A 5 4.27 2.23 -14.19
C LYS A 5 3.83 2.36 -12.74
N THR A 6 3.43 1.25 -12.15
CA THR A 6 2.80 1.20 -10.82
C THR A 6 3.59 0.31 -9.86
N LEU A 7 3.81 0.80 -8.65
CA LEU A 7 4.37 0.03 -7.53
C LEU A 7 3.23 -0.46 -6.65
N ASP A 8 3.20 -1.76 -6.36
CA ASP A 8 2.36 -2.35 -5.31
C ASP A 8 3.26 -2.79 -4.16
N PHE A 9 3.32 -1.97 -3.13
CA PHE A 9 4.18 -2.15 -1.96
C PHE A 9 3.43 -2.93 -0.89
N GLY A 10 3.71 -4.22 -0.78
CA GLY A 10 2.94 -5.17 0.03
C GLY A 10 1.84 -5.82 -0.78
N CYS A 11 2.20 -6.45 -1.89
CA CYS A 11 1.23 -6.93 -2.88
C CYS A 11 0.44 -8.19 -2.46
N GLY A 12 0.89 -8.90 -1.42
CA GLY A 12 0.29 -10.17 -1.04
C GLY A 12 0.25 -11.16 -2.20
N MET A 13 -0.88 -11.83 -2.40
CA MET A 13 -1.08 -12.79 -3.49
C MET A 13 -1.19 -12.13 -4.87
N GLY A 14 -1.22 -10.79 -4.93
CA GLY A 14 -1.13 -10.05 -6.18
C GLY A 14 -2.45 -9.78 -6.87
N ASN A 15 -3.59 -9.89 -6.22
CA ASN A 15 -4.90 -9.65 -6.85
C ASN A 15 -5.00 -8.27 -7.48
N LEU A 16 -4.56 -7.24 -6.78
CA LEU A 16 -4.54 -5.87 -7.32
C LEU A 16 -3.55 -5.74 -8.47
N ALA A 17 -2.33 -6.28 -8.31
CA ALA A 17 -1.30 -6.22 -9.33
C ALA A 17 -1.74 -6.91 -10.63
N LEU A 18 -2.39 -8.08 -10.52
CA LEU A 18 -2.94 -8.81 -11.66
C LEU A 18 -4.02 -7.99 -12.37
N GLN A 19 -4.94 -7.42 -11.62
CA GLN A 19 -6.03 -6.62 -12.18
C GLN A 19 -5.50 -5.35 -12.87
N ALA A 20 -4.56 -4.66 -12.22
CA ALA A 20 -3.95 -3.45 -12.78
C ALA A 20 -3.16 -3.76 -14.06
N ALA A 21 -2.42 -4.86 -14.09
CA ALA A 21 -1.69 -5.29 -15.27
C ALA A 21 -2.63 -5.63 -16.44
N LYS A 22 -3.75 -6.30 -16.16
CA LYS A 22 -4.78 -6.57 -17.17
C LYS A 22 -5.40 -5.29 -17.72
N ASN A 23 -5.41 -4.23 -16.93
CA ASN A 23 -5.93 -2.92 -17.34
C ASN A 23 -4.88 -2.00 -17.94
N GLY A 24 -3.69 -2.51 -18.26
CA GLY A 24 -2.66 -1.78 -19.01
C GLY A 24 -1.54 -1.19 -18.17
N CYS A 25 -1.50 -1.41 -16.86
CA CYS A 25 -0.38 -0.97 -16.03
C CYS A 25 0.82 -1.90 -16.15
N SER A 26 2.03 -1.32 -16.07
CA SER A 26 3.26 -2.07 -15.87
C SER A 26 3.55 -2.11 -14.37
N MET A 27 3.62 -3.30 -13.79
CA MET A 27 3.65 -3.47 -12.34
C MET A 27 5.01 -3.86 -11.80
N VAL A 28 5.40 -3.21 -10.70
CA VAL A 28 6.44 -3.70 -9.78
C VAL A 28 5.72 -4.07 -8.49
N ALA A 29 5.77 -5.34 -8.12
CA ALA A 29 5.07 -5.87 -6.95
C ALA A 29 6.07 -6.42 -5.94
N LEU A 30 6.01 -5.95 -4.71
CA LEU A 30 6.91 -6.33 -3.62
C LEU A 30 6.13 -6.90 -2.45
N ASP A 31 6.65 -7.98 -1.87
CA ASP A 31 6.11 -8.56 -0.65
C ASP A 31 7.18 -9.36 0.08
N ALA A 32 7.04 -9.53 1.37
CA ALA A 32 7.96 -10.33 2.18
C ALA A 32 7.68 -11.84 2.08
N SER A 33 6.51 -12.24 1.59
CA SER A 33 6.11 -13.63 1.48
C SER A 33 6.68 -14.28 0.22
N HIS A 34 7.62 -15.21 0.40
CA HIS A 34 8.18 -15.98 -0.70
C HIS A 34 7.08 -16.72 -1.49
N ALA A 35 6.15 -17.37 -0.79
CA ALA A 35 5.07 -18.12 -1.42
C ALA A 35 4.15 -17.23 -2.26
N ALA A 36 3.81 -16.05 -1.75
CA ALA A 36 2.97 -15.08 -2.47
C ALA A 36 3.66 -14.58 -3.75
N ILE A 37 4.93 -14.27 -3.66
CA ILE A 37 5.72 -13.78 -4.81
C ILE A 37 5.87 -14.89 -5.86
N GLU A 38 6.16 -16.13 -5.47
CA GLU A 38 6.27 -17.23 -6.42
C GLU A 38 4.93 -17.52 -7.12
N HIS A 39 3.83 -17.44 -6.37
CA HIS A 39 2.49 -17.57 -6.96
C HIS A 39 2.23 -16.47 -7.99
N LEU A 40 2.52 -15.22 -7.65
CA LEU A 40 2.31 -14.08 -8.55
C LEU A 40 3.16 -14.19 -9.82
N LYS A 41 4.43 -14.58 -9.69
CA LYS A 41 5.30 -14.83 -10.84
C LYS A 41 4.72 -15.90 -11.77
N THR A 42 4.23 -16.99 -11.20
CA THR A 42 3.65 -18.10 -11.97
C THR A 42 2.44 -17.63 -12.77
N VAL A 43 1.53 -16.90 -12.14
CA VAL A 43 0.31 -16.39 -12.81
C VAL A 43 0.67 -15.34 -13.87
N ALA A 44 1.59 -14.43 -13.55
CA ALA A 44 2.00 -13.39 -14.49
C ALA A 44 2.66 -13.98 -15.75
N ASP A 45 3.53 -14.97 -15.58
CA ASP A 45 4.19 -15.66 -16.69
C ASP A 45 3.18 -16.42 -17.54
N ARG A 46 2.28 -17.16 -16.90
CA ARG A 46 1.22 -17.92 -17.60
C ARG A 46 0.35 -17.01 -18.46
N ASP A 47 -0.04 -15.85 -17.92
CA ASP A 47 -0.99 -14.95 -18.58
C ASP A 47 -0.29 -13.84 -19.40
N GLY A 48 1.04 -13.85 -19.45
CA GLY A 48 1.82 -12.85 -20.21
C GLY A 48 1.67 -11.43 -19.71
N LEU A 49 1.53 -11.24 -18.38
CA LEU A 49 1.30 -9.93 -17.79
C LEU A 49 2.61 -9.22 -17.42
N PRO A 50 2.69 -7.89 -17.60
CA PRO A 50 3.90 -7.11 -17.33
C PRO A 50 4.03 -6.84 -15.81
N ILE A 51 4.36 -7.86 -15.03
CA ILE A 51 4.53 -7.79 -13.58
C ILE A 51 5.93 -8.26 -13.22
N LYS A 52 6.72 -7.39 -12.59
CA LYS A 52 7.97 -7.74 -11.94
C LYS A 52 7.70 -7.93 -10.45
N ALA A 53 7.65 -9.17 -9.99
CA ALA A 53 7.40 -9.50 -8.59
C ALA A 53 8.73 -9.84 -7.90
N THR A 54 8.96 -9.27 -6.72
CA THR A 54 10.20 -9.44 -5.96
C THR A 54 9.91 -9.61 -4.47
N GLU A 55 10.52 -10.62 -3.86
CA GLU A 55 10.52 -10.79 -2.41
C GLU A 55 11.46 -9.77 -1.77
N ALA A 56 10.98 -9.06 -0.75
CA ALA A 56 11.76 -8.04 -0.06
C ALA A 56 11.27 -7.82 1.37
N ASP A 57 12.18 -7.45 2.27
CA ASP A 57 11.80 -6.94 3.59
C ASP A 57 11.35 -5.49 3.47
N LEU A 58 10.05 -5.26 3.52
CA LEU A 58 9.44 -3.96 3.25
C LEU A 58 9.67 -2.94 4.36
N ARG A 59 10.10 -3.37 5.55
CA ARG A 59 10.47 -2.46 6.65
C ARG A 59 11.75 -1.71 6.35
N ALA A 60 12.64 -2.30 5.56
CA ALA A 60 13.95 -1.75 5.25
C ALA A 60 14.13 -1.39 3.78
N PHE A 61 13.23 -1.86 2.91
CA PHE A 61 13.38 -1.68 1.46
C PHE A 61 13.33 -0.19 1.08
N ASP A 62 14.36 0.25 0.36
CA ASP A 62 14.44 1.62 -0.15
C ASP A 62 14.09 1.62 -1.64
N VAL A 63 12.94 2.20 -1.95
CA VAL A 63 12.47 2.32 -3.34
C VAL A 63 13.30 3.38 -4.04
N ALA A 64 14.03 2.97 -5.08
CA ALA A 64 14.96 3.86 -5.81
C ALA A 64 14.39 4.40 -7.12
N GLU A 65 13.24 3.90 -7.56
CA GLU A 65 12.60 4.30 -8.82
C GLU A 65 11.40 5.18 -8.57
N ASP A 66 11.04 5.98 -9.57
CA ASP A 66 9.82 6.76 -9.57
C ASP A 66 8.71 6.04 -10.33
N PHE A 67 7.46 6.26 -9.92
CA PHE A 67 6.29 5.59 -10.47
C PHE A 67 5.18 6.57 -10.82
N ASP A 68 4.37 6.21 -11.79
CA ASP A 68 3.13 6.94 -12.11
C ASP A 68 2.06 6.72 -11.06
N SER A 69 2.07 5.54 -10.43
CA SER A 69 1.18 5.22 -9.31
C SER A 69 1.92 4.41 -8.26
N VAL A 70 1.59 4.65 -6.99
CA VAL A 70 2.11 3.88 -5.85
C VAL A 70 0.93 3.41 -5.01
N VAL A 71 0.90 2.11 -4.69
CA VAL A 71 -0.14 1.49 -3.88
C VAL A 71 0.49 0.88 -2.63
N CYS A 72 -0.08 1.17 -1.48
CA CYS A 72 0.30 0.57 -0.21
C CYS A 72 -0.97 0.33 0.61
N ILE A 73 -1.45 -0.91 0.61
CA ILE A 73 -2.72 -1.28 1.22
C ILE A 73 -2.49 -2.38 2.27
N GLY A 74 -2.97 -2.14 3.49
CA GLY A 74 -2.99 -3.16 4.54
C GLY A 74 -1.61 -3.62 5.01
N LEU A 75 -0.59 -2.77 4.92
CA LEU A 75 0.79 -3.12 5.25
C LEU A 75 1.34 -2.36 6.45
N LEU A 76 1.20 -1.04 6.46
CA LEU A 76 1.92 -0.17 7.40
C LEU A 76 1.56 -0.44 8.86
N MET A 77 0.39 -0.98 9.13
CA MET A 77 -0.07 -1.35 10.46
C MET A 77 0.81 -2.40 11.14
N PHE A 78 1.52 -3.22 10.35
CA PHE A 78 2.38 -4.29 10.87
C PHE A 78 3.79 -3.83 11.22
N PHE A 79 4.10 -2.54 11.01
CA PHE A 79 5.36 -1.93 11.38
C PHE A 79 5.20 -1.10 12.64
N ASP A 80 6.29 -0.84 13.38
CA ASP A 80 6.26 0.21 14.38
C ASP A 80 6.00 1.56 13.71
N CYS A 81 5.47 2.55 14.43
CA CYS A 81 5.06 3.81 13.81
C CYS A 81 6.22 4.59 13.18
N THR A 82 7.41 4.55 13.77
CA THR A 82 8.58 5.20 13.19
C THR A 82 8.89 4.64 11.80
N THR A 83 8.90 3.31 11.66
CA THR A 83 9.11 2.62 10.38
C THR A 83 7.96 2.89 9.40
N ALA A 84 6.71 2.80 9.88
CA ALA A 84 5.52 3.04 9.04
C ALA A 84 5.54 4.45 8.45
N HIS A 85 5.81 5.45 9.26
CA HIS A 85 5.87 6.85 8.82
C HIS A 85 7.02 7.10 7.85
N ARG A 86 8.19 6.53 8.11
CA ARG A 86 9.36 6.65 7.23
C ARG A 86 9.08 6.03 5.86
N GLN A 87 8.54 4.80 5.84
CA GLN A 87 8.25 4.12 4.59
C GLN A 87 7.15 4.84 3.79
N LEU A 88 6.12 5.33 4.46
CA LEU A 88 5.08 6.12 3.78
C LEU A 88 5.68 7.39 3.13
N ALA A 89 6.50 8.13 3.85
CA ALA A 89 7.15 9.33 3.31
C ALA A 89 8.00 8.99 2.07
N ARG A 90 8.78 7.92 2.13
CA ARG A 90 9.60 7.47 1.00
C ARG A 90 8.76 7.08 -0.20
N LEU A 91 7.65 6.38 0.02
CA LEU A 91 6.73 5.97 -1.06
C LEU A 91 6.10 7.18 -1.75
N LEU A 92 5.65 8.17 -0.99
CA LEU A 92 5.05 9.38 -1.56
C LEU A 92 6.06 10.21 -2.35
N ASP A 93 7.33 10.20 -1.94
CA ASP A 93 8.40 10.87 -2.69
C ASP A 93 8.65 10.23 -4.07
N ARG A 94 8.33 8.94 -4.21
CA ARG A 94 8.52 8.19 -5.47
C ARG A 94 7.36 8.28 -6.44
N VAL A 95 6.30 8.97 -6.08
CA VAL A 95 5.22 9.28 -7.01
C VAL A 95 5.67 10.44 -7.90
N ARG A 96 5.60 10.25 -9.21
CA ARG A 96 5.92 11.30 -10.18
C ARG A 96 4.94 12.46 -10.07
N PRO A 97 5.36 13.69 -10.42
CA PRO A 97 4.41 14.80 -10.53
C PRO A 97 3.20 14.39 -11.41
N GLY A 98 2.00 14.69 -10.95
CA GLY A 98 0.75 14.28 -11.62
C GLY A 98 0.34 12.83 -11.40
N GLY A 99 1.18 12.04 -10.74
CA GLY A 99 0.90 10.64 -10.43
C GLY A 99 -0.05 10.46 -9.26
N VAL A 100 -0.40 9.22 -8.96
CA VAL A 100 -1.42 8.87 -7.96
C VAL A 100 -0.83 7.98 -6.87
N ALA A 101 -1.22 8.23 -5.62
CA ALA A 101 -0.98 7.32 -4.51
C ALA A 101 -2.29 6.75 -3.99
N VAL A 102 -2.30 5.46 -3.69
CA VAL A 102 -3.40 4.77 -3.02
C VAL A 102 -2.85 4.19 -1.72
N VAL A 103 -3.30 4.70 -0.58
CA VAL A 103 -2.80 4.29 0.73
C VAL A 103 -3.97 3.91 1.61
N ASN A 104 -3.87 2.73 2.23
CA ASN A 104 -4.83 2.24 3.22
C ASN A 104 -4.10 1.98 4.52
N VAL A 105 -4.60 2.53 5.61
CA VAL A 105 -4.03 2.39 6.94
C VAL A 105 -5.10 2.01 7.97
N LEU A 106 -4.68 1.31 9.00
CA LEU A 106 -5.49 1.05 10.18
C LEU A 106 -5.36 2.24 11.12
N ILE A 107 -6.48 2.72 11.66
CA ILE A 107 -6.50 3.94 12.49
C ILE A 107 -6.95 3.66 13.92
N GLU A 108 -6.74 4.66 14.77
CA GLU A 108 -7.28 4.70 16.14
C GLU A 108 -8.78 4.46 16.11
N GLY A 109 -9.27 3.74 17.11
CA GLY A 109 -10.65 3.23 17.16
C GLY A 109 -10.71 1.73 16.82
N THR A 110 -9.65 1.17 16.25
CA THR A 110 -9.48 -0.27 16.10
C THR A 110 -9.28 -0.91 17.46
N THR A 111 -10.05 -1.97 17.73
CA THR A 111 -9.97 -2.70 19.00
C THR A 111 -9.48 -4.13 18.83
N PHE A 112 -9.48 -4.65 17.59
CA PHE A 112 -8.92 -5.97 17.28
C PHE A 112 -7.40 -5.88 17.15
N MET A 113 -6.67 -6.34 18.17
CA MET A 113 -5.20 -6.25 18.22
C MET A 113 -4.53 -7.61 18.11
N GLY A 114 -5.30 -8.69 18.00
CA GLY A 114 -4.77 -10.07 17.98
C GLY A 114 -3.91 -10.43 16.78
N MET A 115 -3.95 -9.63 15.71
CA MET A 115 -3.15 -9.86 14.51
C MET A 115 -1.73 -9.27 14.60
N PHE A 116 -1.41 -8.52 15.66
CA PHE A 116 -0.16 -7.81 15.78
C PHE A 116 0.85 -8.52 16.66
N SER A 117 2.12 -8.40 16.27
CA SER A 117 3.23 -8.75 17.14
C SER A 117 3.32 -7.75 18.31
N PRO A 118 3.67 -8.21 19.53
CA PRO A 118 3.95 -7.29 20.63
C PRO A 118 5.09 -6.31 20.34
N GLU A 119 5.94 -6.64 19.39
CA GLU A 119 7.18 -5.90 19.10
C GLU A 119 6.97 -4.69 18.18
N GLY A 120 5.85 -4.60 17.48
CA GLY A 120 5.61 -3.44 16.64
C GLY A 120 4.32 -3.51 15.85
N HIS A 121 3.57 -2.44 15.96
CA HIS A 121 2.40 -2.17 15.14
C HIS A 121 2.21 -0.65 15.10
N CYS A 122 1.38 -0.17 14.18
CA CYS A 122 1.05 1.25 14.07
C CYS A 122 -0.41 1.45 13.74
N LEU A 123 -1.11 2.16 14.61
CA LEU A 123 -2.42 2.73 14.31
C LEU A 123 -2.21 4.22 14.01
N PHE A 124 -2.67 4.65 12.86
CA PHE A 124 -2.63 6.07 12.49
C PHE A 124 -3.75 6.81 13.20
N LYS A 125 -3.58 8.11 13.42
CA LYS A 125 -4.67 8.97 13.90
C LYS A 125 -5.67 9.19 12.76
N ALA A 126 -6.92 9.52 13.11
CA ALA A 126 -8.02 9.63 12.14
C ALA A 126 -7.73 10.58 10.97
N GLU A 127 -7.06 11.70 11.22
CA GLU A 127 -6.76 12.71 10.21
C GLU A 127 -5.31 12.71 9.74
N GLU A 128 -4.48 11.82 10.26
CA GLU A 128 -3.04 11.80 9.97
C GLU A 128 -2.75 11.55 8.50
N LEU A 129 -3.48 10.65 7.88
CA LEU A 129 -3.27 10.35 6.46
C LEU A 129 -3.66 11.53 5.57
N ARG A 130 -4.71 12.28 5.94
CA ARG A 130 -5.09 13.50 5.25
C ARG A 130 -3.98 14.56 5.32
N GLU A 131 -3.36 14.71 6.47
CA GLU A 131 -2.25 15.64 6.68
C GLU A 131 -1.04 15.28 5.82
N ARG A 132 -0.79 13.98 5.62
CA ARG A 132 0.30 13.47 4.77
C ARG A 132 0.13 13.85 3.30
N PHE A 133 -1.10 14.10 2.87
CA PHE A 133 -1.45 14.51 1.51
C PHE A 133 -1.70 16.02 1.39
N GLU A 134 -1.22 16.82 2.34
CA GLU A 134 -1.33 18.28 2.23
C GLU A 134 -0.67 18.76 0.92
N GLY A 135 -1.40 19.59 0.17
CA GLY A 135 -0.97 20.07 -1.14
C GLY A 135 -1.29 19.13 -2.31
N TRP A 136 -1.72 17.89 -2.03
CA TRP A 136 -2.18 16.97 -3.07
C TRP A 136 -3.69 17.12 -3.30
N GLN A 137 -4.15 16.69 -4.47
CA GLN A 137 -5.58 16.60 -4.75
C GLN A 137 -6.13 15.28 -4.20
N LEU A 138 -6.98 15.32 -3.18
CA LEU A 138 -7.68 14.12 -2.70
C LEU A 138 -8.77 13.74 -3.71
N LEU A 139 -8.62 12.55 -4.30
CA LEU A 139 -9.60 11.98 -5.22
C LEU A 139 -10.64 11.16 -4.47
N SER A 140 -10.24 10.54 -3.35
CA SER A 140 -11.11 9.77 -2.48
C SER A 140 -10.51 9.72 -1.08
N TYR A 141 -11.34 9.75 -0.06
CA TYR A 141 -10.94 9.60 1.32
C TYR A 141 -12.07 8.93 2.07
N GLU A 142 -11.92 7.65 2.37
CA GLU A 142 -12.99 6.83 2.95
C GLU A 142 -12.56 6.20 4.26
N ARG A 143 -13.43 6.30 5.26
CA ARG A 143 -13.32 5.59 6.52
C ARG A 143 -14.23 4.38 6.47
N GLN A 144 -13.71 3.21 6.78
CA GLN A 144 -14.46 1.95 6.80
C GLN A 144 -14.25 1.23 8.12
N GLU A 145 -15.33 0.67 8.64
CA GLU A 145 -15.30 -0.07 9.90
C GLU A 145 -15.80 -1.49 9.64
N PHE A 146 -15.04 -2.47 10.13
CA PHE A 146 -15.35 -3.89 9.97
C PHE A 146 -15.42 -4.59 11.32
N PRO A 147 -16.44 -5.44 11.54
CA PRO A 147 -16.48 -6.28 12.74
C PRO A 147 -15.32 -7.29 12.69
N ALA A 148 -14.82 -7.63 13.88
CA ALA A 148 -13.74 -8.59 14.07
C ALA A 148 -14.07 -9.54 15.20
N PRO A 149 -13.36 -10.68 15.34
CA PRO A 149 -13.63 -11.67 16.39
C PRO A 149 -13.58 -11.08 17.80
N GLY A 150 -14.36 -11.61 18.71
CA GLY A 150 -14.36 -11.19 20.11
C GLY A 150 -15.05 -9.86 20.36
N ASN A 151 -16.06 -9.52 19.60
CA ASN A 151 -16.77 -8.24 19.70
C ASN A 151 -15.85 -7.03 19.57
N THR A 152 -14.84 -7.15 18.72
CA THR A 152 -13.88 -6.10 18.38
C THR A 152 -14.16 -5.55 16.99
N ARG A 153 -13.39 -4.55 16.57
CA ARG A 153 -13.53 -3.94 15.24
C ARG A 153 -12.19 -3.49 14.70
N LYS A 154 -12.14 -3.40 13.37
CA LYS A 154 -11.05 -2.78 12.61
C LYS A 154 -11.57 -1.52 11.95
N VAL A 155 -10.84 -0.44 12.06
CA VAL A 155 -11.19 0.84 11.44
C VAL A 155 -10.06 1.25 10.49
N PHE A 156 -10.40 1.38 9.20
CA PHE A 156 -9.45 1.75 8.15
C PHE A 156 -9.78 3.12 7.57
N VAL A 157 -8.75 3.76 7.07
CA VAL A 157 -8.89 4.89 6.15
C VAL A 157 -8.15 4.54 4.87
N THR A 158 -8.83 4.76 3.73
CA THR A 158 -8.22 4.62 2.41
C THR A 158 -8.24 5.99 1.73
N ALA A 159 -7.08 6.46 1.33
CA ALA A 159 -6.92 7.70 0.59
C ALA A 159 -6.40 7.41 -0.81
N ILE A 160 -6.99 8.09 -1.79
CA ILE A 160 -6.50 8.14 -3.16
C ILE A 160 -6.22 9.61 -3.44
N ALA A 161 -4.98 9.93 -3.81
CA ALA A 161 -4.57 11.31 -3.98
C ALA A 161 -3.66 11.47 -5.21
N ARG A 162 -3.78 12.60 -5.88
CA ARG A 162 -2.94 12.97 -7.02
C ARG A 162 -1.90 13.99 -6.60
N LYS A 163 -0.65 13.69 -6.91
CA LYS A 163 0.46 14.60 -6.65
C LYS A 163 0.38 15.80 -7.59
N PRO A 164 0.68 17.03 -7.11
CA PRO A 164 0.75 18.19 -8.01
C PRO A 164 1.64 17.93 -9.21
N ALA A 165 1.30 18.51 -10.36
CA ALA A 165 2.06 18.35 -11.58
C ALA A 165 3.36 19.19 -11.56
N THR A 166 3.45 20.18 -10.67
CA THR A 166 4.63 21.03 -10.48
C THR A 166 4.83 21.36 -9.02
#